data_2e5301ccb482e1f3b24a1e135a201c29
#
_entry.id   2e5301ccb482e1f3b24a1e135a201c29
#
_cell.length_a   1.000
_cell.length_b   1.000
_cell.length_c   1.000
_cell.angle_alpha   90.00
_cell.angle_beta   90.00
_cell.angle_gamma   90.00
#
_symmetry.space_group_name_H-M   'P 1'
#
loop_
_entity.id
_entity.type
_entity.pdbx_description
1 polymer ?
#
loop_
_entity_poly.entity_id
_entity_poly.type
_entity_poly.pdbx_seq_one_letter_code
_entity_poly.pdbx_strand_id
1 'polypeptide(L)'
;MPILLDPEGIETNALFNLPVAWTDISVLEIGSGDGRLTWRYADKVKRVVAIEPDTEKHKLALDNRPRGMEHVEFLNLGLDEFVKRNKERFDLAILSWSL
;
A
#
# COMPACT_ATOMS: atom_id res chain seq x y z
N MET A 1 15.17 -0.33 -3.50
CA MET A 1 13.89 0.10 -2.95
C MET A 1 13.85 -0.20 -1.47
N PRO A 2 13.69 0.81 -0.62
CA PRO A 2 13.51 0.56 0.82
C PRO A 2 12.26 -0.25 1.10
N ILE A 3 12.34 -1.07 2.12
CA ILE A 3 11.22 -1.91 2.54
C ILE A 3 10.88 -1.56 3.97
N LEU A 4 9.62 -1.26 4.22
CA LEU A 4 9.10 -1.01 5.54
C LEU A 4 8.17 -2.16 5.93
N LEU A 5 8.49 -2.80 7.04
CA LEU A 5 7.62 -3.81 7.62
C LEU A 5 6.63 -3.13 8.54
N ASP A 6 5.36 -3.43 8.35
CA ASP A 6 4.34 -3.00 9.28
C ASP A 6 3.71 -4.23 9.91
N PRO A 7 4.38 -4.85 10.89
CA PRO A 7 3.67 -5.76 11.75
C PRO A 7 2.66 -4.95 12.54
N GLU A 8 1.61 -5.60 12.98
CA GLU A 8 0.61 -4.92 13.78
C GLU A 8 1.26 -4.06 14.87
N GLY A 9 0.88 -2.80 14.93
CA GLY A 9 1.34 -1.90 15.97
C GLY A 9 2.32 -0.84 15.55
N ILE A 10 2.77 -0.82 14.28
CA ILE A 10 3.53 0.34 13.82
C ILE A 10 2.55 1.52 13.71
N GLU A 11 2.84 2.56 14.43
CA GLU A 11 2.02 3.76 14.39
C GLU A 11 2.25 4.54 13.11
N THR A 12 1.21 5.18 12.62
CA THR A 12 1.29 6.03 11.43
C THR A 12 2.36 7.10 11.60
N ASN A 13 2.52 7.63 12.82
CA ASN A 13 3.55 8.64 13.09
C ASN A 13 4.96 8.11 12.83
N ALA A 14 5.24 6.87 13.23
CA ALA A 14 6.53 6.26 12.97
C ALA A 14 6.78 6.13 11.47
N LEU A 15 5.74 5.79 10.73
CA LEU A 15 5.80 5.68 9.28
C LEU A 15 6.18 7.02 8.64
N PHE A 16 5.56 8.11 9.08
CA PHE A 16 5.80 9.42 8.50
C PHE A 16 7.08 10.09 8.97
N ASN A 17 7.75 9.50 9.95
CA ASN A 17 9.06 10.00 10.40
C ASN A 17 10.24 9.44 9.58
N LEU A 18 9.96 8.62 8.57
CA LEU A 18 11.00 8.12 7.69
C LEU A 18 11.59 9.28 6.86
N PRO A 19 12.90 9.24 6.57
CA PRO A 19 13.56 10.32 5.83
C PRO A 19 13.29 10.20 4.32
N VAL A 20 12.04 10.36 3.92
CA VAL A 20 11.64 10.29 2.51
C VAL A 20 10.80 11.51 2.16
N ALA A 21 10.89 11.94 0.90
CA ALA A 21 10.04 13.00 0.37
C ALA A 21 8.71 12.40 -0.06
N TRP A 22 7.78 12.29 0.88
CA TRP A 22 6.52 11.56 0.71
C TRP A 22 5.71 11.98 -0.51
N THR A 23 5.69 13.28 -0.83
CA THR A 23 4.88 13.80 -1.93
C THR A 23 5.35 13.34 -3.31
N ASP A 24 6.58 12.87 -3.42
CA ASP A 24 7.19 12.50 -4.69
C ASP A 24 7.36 10.99 -4.87
N ILE A 25 6.95 10.18 -3.90
CA ILE A 25 7.25 8.74 -3.95
C ILE A 25 6.08 7.92 -4.44
N SER A 26 6.44 6.78 -5.05
CA SER A 26 5.51 5.71 -5.40
C SER A 26 5.70 4.57 -4.41
N VAL A 27 4.60 4.06 -3.89
CA VAL A 27 4.59 3.05 -2.83
C VAL A 27 3.93 1.77 -3.32
N LEU A 28 4.57 0.64 -3.03
CA LEU A 28 3.96 -0.67 -3.18
C LEU A 28 3.61 -1.19 -1.79
N GLU A 29 2.34 -1.43 -1.55
CA GLU A 29 1.89 -2.05 -0.30
C GLU A 29 1.53 -3.50 -0.54
N ILE A 30 2.16 -4.41 0.19
CA ILE A 30 2.01 -5.85 0.04
C ILE A 30 1.18 -6.37 1.21
N GLY A 31 0.05 -7.02 0.91
CA GLY A 31 -0.86 -7.50 1.93
C GLY A 31 -1.70 -6.38 2.52
N SER A 32 -2.29 -5.57 1.66
CA SER A 32 -3.00 -4.34 2.08
C SER A 32 -4.28 -4.60 2.86
N GLY A 33 -4.82 -5.82 2.80
CA GLY A 33 -6.03 -6.15 3.52
C GLY A 33 -7.22 -5.31 3.06
N ASP A 34 -7.93 -4.76 4.02
CA ASP A 34 -9.11 -3.92 3.76
C ASP A 34 -8.75 -2.44 3.48
N GLY A 35 -7.47 -2.13 3.37
CA GLY A 35 -7.00 -0.80 3.04
C GLY A 35 -6.85 0.14 4.22
N ARG A 36 -7.00 -0.35 5.44
CA ARG A 36 -6.95 0.51 6.64
C ARG A 36 -5.68 1.33 6.74
N LEU A 37 -4.52 0.71 6.56
CA LEU A 37 -3.25 1.43 6.59
C LEU A 37 -3.11 2.31 5.35
N THR A 38 -3.50 1.78 4.19
CA THR A 38 -3.37 2.48 2.91
C THR A 38 -3.98 3.87 2.98
N TRP A 39 -5.19 3.99 3.51
CA TRP A 39 -5.91 5.26 3.54
C TRP A 39 -5.28 6.29 4.47
N ARG A 40 -4.43 5.86 5.42
CA ARG A 40 -3.77 6.77 6.34
C ARG A 40 -2.64 7.56 5.71
N TYR A 41 -1.96 6.98 4.70
CA TYR A 41 -0.82 7.66 4.07
C TYR A 41 -1.05 8.01 2.60
N ALA A 42 -2.04 7.43 1.95
CA ALA A 42 -2.20 7.53 0.50
C ALA A 42 -2.31 8.96 0.01
N ASP A 43 -2.93 9.84 0.78
CA ASP A 43 -3.09 11.25 0.41
C ASP A 43 -1.78 12.04 0.45
N LYS A 44 -0.72 11.45 1.00
CA LYS A 44 0.57 12.12 1.17
C LYS A 44 1.62 11.69 0.15
N VAL A 45 1.30 10.71 -0.68
CA VAL A 45 2.24 10.15 -1.64
C VAL A 45 1.76 10.34 -3.06
N LYS A 46 2.68 10.17 -4.01
CA LYS A 46 2.38 10.39 -5.42
C LYS A 46 1.50 9.28 -6.00
N ARG A 47 1.79 8.03 -5.63
CA ARG A 47 1.10 6.85 -6.17
C ARG A 47 1.21 5.69 -5.21
N VAL A 48 0.14 4.90 -5.13
CA VAL A 48 0.13 3.65 -4.36
C VAL A 48 -0.39 2.53 -5.26
N VAL A 49 0.32 1.42 -5.26
CA VAL A 49 -0.20 0.15 -5.74
C VAL A 49 -0.26 -0.79 -4.55
N ALA A 50 -1.45 -1.24 -4.22
CA ALA A 50 -1.67 -2.10 -3.07
C ALA A 50 -2.17 -3.46 -3.55
N ILE A 51 -1.48 -4.52 -3.16
CA ILE A 51 -1.84 -5.88 -3.58
C ILE A 51 -2.38 -6.67 -2.39
N GLU A 52 -3.42 -7.44 -2.65
CA GLU A 52 -4.07 -8.27 -1.64
C GLU A 52 -4.63 -9.52 -2.32
N PRO A 53 -4.12 -10.73 -2.00
CA PRO A 53 -4.62 -11.96 -2.62
C PRO A 53 -6.00 -12.39 -2.10
N ASP A 54 -6.39 -11.96 -0.90
CA ASP A 54 -7.70 -12.31 -0.34
C ASP A 54 -8.78 -11.48 -1.02
N THR A 55 -9.68 -12.14 -1.74
CA THR A 55 -10.70 -11.48 -2.53
C THR A 55 -11.68 -10.67 -1.69
N GLU A 56 -12.05 -11.17 -0.52
CA GLU A 56 -12.97 -10.47 0.37
C GLU A 56 -12.36 -9.18 0.92
N LYS A 57 -11.11 -9.25 1.34
CA LYS A 57 -10.40 -8.07 1.84
C LYS A 57 -10.20 -7.03 0.74
N HIS A 58 -9.83 -7.48 -0.45
CA HIS A 58 -9.69 -6.60 -1.61
C HIS A 58 -10.99 -5.85 -1.89
N LYS A 59 -12.10 -6.56 -1.84
CA LYS A 59 -13.42 -5.97 -2.06
C LYS A 59 -13.75 -4.92 -1.00
N LEU A 60 -13.43 -5.21 0.26
CA LEU A 60 -13.63 -4.24 1.35
C LEU A 60 -12.79 -2.99 1.14
N ALA A 61 -11.56 -3.16 0.66
CA ALA A 61 -10.69 -2.02 0.38
C ALA A 61 -11.30 -1.11 -0.70
N LEU A 62 -11.86 -1.70 -1.74
CA LEU A 62 -12.52 -0.93 -2.79
C LEU A 62 -13.78 -0.23 -2.27
N ASP A 63 -14.55 -0.91 -1.43
CA ASP A 63 -15.78 -0.34 -0.86
C ASP A 63 -15.49 0.82 0.08
N ASN A 64 -14.33 0.79 0.75
CA ASN A 64 -13.94 1.80 1.72
C ASN A 64 -13.13 2.94 1.10
N ARG A 65 -12.99 2.97 -0.20
CA ARG A 65 -12.14 3.94 -0.90
C ARG A 65 -12.65 5.37 -0.71
N PRO A 66 -11.84 6.26 -0.13
CA PRO A 66 -12.22 7.67 -0.03
C PRO A 66 -12.21 8.35 -1.39
N ARG A 67 -12.89 9.50 -1.48
CA ARG A 67 -12.83 10.34 -2.67
C ARG A 67 -11.43 10.94 -2.82
N GLY A 68 -11.04 11.20 -4.06
CA GLY A 68 -9.76 11.85 -4.33
C GLY A 68 -8.56 10.92 -4.27
N MET A 69 -8.78 9.61 -4.30
CA MET A 69 -7.72 8.61 -4.23
C MET A 69 -7.48 7.88 -5.55
N GLU A 70 -7.61 8.60 -6.66
CA GLU A 70 -7.42 8.03 -7.99
C GLU A 70 -6.00 7.56 -8.25
N HIS A 71 -5.03 8.06 -7.49
CA HIS A 71 -3.63 7.65 -7.58
C HIS A 71 -3.35 6.32 -6.87
N VAL A 72 -4.36 5.74 -6.25
CA VAL A 72 -4.26 4.45 -5.54
C VAL A 72 -4.92 3.37 -6.37
N GLU A 73 -4.16 2.32 -6.67
CA GLU A 73 -4.66 1.15 -7.39
C GLU A 73 -4.59 -0.08 -6.49
N PHE A 74 -5.73 -0.75 -6.32
CA PHE A 74 -5.79 -2.02 -5.58
C PHE A 74 -5.87 -3.17 -6.56
N LEU A 75 -5.00 -4.18 -6.37
CA LEU A 75 -4.96 -5.37 -7.20
C LEU A 75 -5.21 -6.60 -6.35
N ASN A 76 -6.12 -7.45 -6.83
CA ASN A 76 -6.46 -8.69 -6.13
C ASN A 76 -5.55 -9.81 -6.61
N LEU A 77 -4.30 -9.78 -6.13
CA LEU A 77 -3.33 -10.81 -6.45
C LEU A 77 -2.23 -10.85 -5.39
N GLY A 78 -1.46 -11.94 -5.38
CA GLY A 78 -0.34 -12.09 -4.49
C GLY A 78 0.95 -11.54 -5.08
N LEU A 79 2.00 -11.55 -4.27
CA LEU A 79 3.30 -10.99 -4.65
C LEU A 79 3.91 -11.71 -5.85
N ASP A 80 3.83 -13.03 -5.89
CA ASP A 80 4.41 -13.82 -6.98
C ASP A 80 3.84 -13.41 -8.34
N GLU A 81 2.53 -13.28 -8.40
CA GLU A 81 1.82 -12.89 -9.60
C GLU A 81 2.15 -11.45 -9.96
N PHE A 82 2.18 -10.58 -8.96
CA PHE A 82 2.50 -9.17 -9.16
C PHE A 82 3.89 -9.00 -9.77
N VAL A 83 4.89 -9.69 -9.23
CA VAL A 83 6.27 -9.59 -9.72
C VAL A 83 6.36 -9.97 -11.20
N LYS A 84 5.62 -10.99 -11.61
CA LYS A 84 5.62 -11.44 -13.00
C LYS A 84 5.04 -10.43 -13.96
N ARG A 85 4.08 -9.63 -13.51
CA ARG A 85 3.34 -8.68 -14.36
C ARG A 85 3.84 -7.26 -14.27
N ASN A 86 4.47 -6.91 -13.15
CA ASN A 86 4.79 -5.53 -12.85
C ASN A 86 5.94 -5.00 -13.70
N LYS A 87 5.74 -3.81 -14.26
CA LYS A 87 6.77 -3.06 -14.98
C LYS A 87 7.05 -1.70 -14.34
N GLU A 88 6.38 -1.42 -13.24
CA GLU A 88 6.47 -0.15 -12.54
C GLU A 88 7.55 -0.20 -11.46
N ARG A 89 8.20 0.94 -11.21
CA ARG A 89 9.18 1.06 -10.13
C ARG A 89 8.56 1.77 -8.94
N PHE A 90 8.99 1.36 -7.75
CA PHE A 90 8.51 1.94 -6.51
C PHE A 90 9.68 2.43 -5.68
N ASP A 91 9.46 3.52 -4.95
CA ASP A 91 10.47 4.10 -4.07
C ASP A 91 10.44 3.45 -2.69
N LEU A 92 9.30 2.91 -2.30
CA LEU A 92 9.10 2.31 -0.98
C LEU A 92 8.17 1.11 -1.11
N ALA A 93 8.50 0.03 -0.42
CA ALA A 93 7.59 -1.10 -0.28
C ALA A 93 7.20 -1.24 1.19
N ILE A 94 5.91 -1.36 1.44
CA ILE A 94 5.35 -1.59 2.77
C ILE A 94 4.81 -3.00 2.81
N LEU A 95 5.31 -3.80 3.74
CA LEU A 95 4.79 -5.12 4.02
C LEU A 95 3.79 -4.99 5.15
N SER A 96 2.53 -4.98 4.78
CA SER A 96 1.43 -4.79 5.70
C SER A 96 0.61 -6.07 5.69
N TRP A 97 0.66 -6.82 6.75
CA TRP A 97 -0.18 -8.00 6.84
C TRP A 97 -1.04 -7.89 8.09
N SER A 98 -2.29 -8.24 7.93
CA SER A 98 -3.20 -8.39 9.05
C SER A 98 -3.22 -9.86 9.43
N LEU A 99 -2.87 -10.13 10.63
CA LEU A 99 -2.96 -11.48 11.15
C LEU A 99 -4.36 -11.74 11.68
#